data_c95a615421b4e60c2f26ac98378a143e
#
_entry.id   c95a615421b4e60c2f26ac98378a143e
#
_cell.length_a   1.000
_cell.length_b   1.000
_cell.length_c   1.000
_cell.angle_alpha   90.00
_cell.angle_beta   90.00
_cell.angle_gamma   90.00
#
_symmetry.space_group_name_H-M   'P 1'
#
loop_
_entity.id
_entity.type
_entity.pdbx_description
1 polymer ?
#
loop_
_entity_poly.entity_id
_entity_poly.type
_entity_poly.pdbx_seq_one_letter_code
_entity_poly.pdbx_strand_id
1 'polypeptide(L)'
;MANDNESATRGRRIFLKVAGGAAAALIGATRAHGLSANAKSATPGRGKAAESLDRSLWITWYDLPESGRDAYLAWLHKTYLPNLLRRPGYLWAAHYATRTSGGSAQIHHVDDPKVPTGFHYILIIGVTDALVFGNPIPSAIHASLPEEGRKMLALRTGERVNLMVEAGRCEGHASKAYKDGLTGAPCIQIGSFNCPVENEEEMHAGYIQQRLPAMCETASCVRTRKLNSVAGWAKHAILYEFASLEGFNRDYEAANSKSPLGTNGHSVVPMLVHAPNGPNSAIRIWPPVPKA
;
A
#
# COMPACT_ATOMS: atom_id res chain seq x y z
N MET A 1 23.62 -61.56 0.98
CA MET A 1 23.39 -61.51 2.40
C MET A 1 22.57 -60.28 2.68
N ALA A 2 21.36 -60.55 2.92
CA ALA A 2 20.26 -59.79 3.34
C ALA A 2 20.52 -58.97 4.61
N ASN A 3 19.90 -57.81 4.74
CA ASN A 3 18.98 -57.57 5.84
C ASN A 3 18.18 -56.27 5.59
N ASP A 4 16.89 -56.51 5.54
CA ASP A 4 15.81 -55.53 5.59
C ASP A 4 15.77 -54.86 6.95
N ASN A 5 15.30 -53.60 6.98
CA ASN A 5 14.53 -53.13 8.13
C ASN A 5 13.60 -51.98 7.71
N GLU A 6 12.36 -52.35 7.41
CA GLU A 6 11.18 -51.48 7.42
C GLU A 6 10.89 -51.03 8.84
N SER A 7 10.59 -49.76 9.02
CA SER A 7 9.82 -49.32 10.19
C SER A 7 8.78 -48.30 9.77
N ALA A 8 7.57 -48.78 9.67
CA ALA A 8 6.36 -48.03 9.46
C ALA A 8 6.00 -47.24 10.73
N THR A 9 5.82 -45.94 10.61
CA THR A 9 5.24 -45.14 11.70
C THR A 9 3.81 -44.73 11.35
N ARG A 10 2.86 -45.40 12.02
CA ARG A 10 1.42 -45.15 11.96
C ARG A 10 1.08 -43.77 12.52
N GLY A 11 0.45 -42.94 11.73
CA GLY A 11 -0.21 -41.72 12.19
C GLY A 11 -1.49 -42.02 12.96
N ARG A 12 -1.57 -41.59 14.22
CA ARG A 12 -2.79 -41.62 15.02
C ARG A 12 -3.64 -40.41 14.72
N ARG A 13 -4.80 -40.64 14.10
CA ARG A 13 -5.89 -39.65 14.03
C ARG A 13 -6.64 -39.66 15.37
N ILE A 14 -6.64 -38.52 16.06
CA ILE A 14 -7.46 -38.29 17.25
C ILE A 14 -8.82 -37.74 16.80
N PHE A 15 -9.87 -38.53 16.95
CA PHE A 15 -11.25 -38.09 16.83
C PHE A 15 -11.74 -37.55 18.19
N LEU A 16 -12.06 -36.29 18.27
CA LEU A 16 -12.79 -35.71 19.38
C LEU A 16 -14.29 -36.01 19.20
N LYS A 17 -14.86 -36.85 20.08
CA LYS A 17 -16.30 -37.00 20.22
C LYS A 17 -16.82 -35.86 21.11
N VAL A 18 -17.72 -35.04 20.54
CA VAL A 18 -18.53 -34.10 21.32
C VAL A 18 -19.74 -34.83 21.89
N ALA A 19 -19.80 -34.96 23.22
CA ALA A 19 -20.96 -35.46 23.90
C ALA A 19 -21.99 -34.34 24.10
N GLY A 20 -23.22 -34.57 23.63
CA GLY A 20 -24.35 -33.70 23.87
C GLY A 20 -24.83 -33.80 25.31
N GLY A 21 -24.99 -32.69 25.99
CA GLY A 21 -25.66 -32.56 27.26
C GLY A 21 -26.86 -31.62 27.13
N ALA A 22 -28.06 -32.18 27.26
CA ALA A 22 -29.30 -31.42 27.41
C ALA A 22 -29.37 -30.79 28.79
N ALA A 23 -29.63 -29.50 28.89
CA ALA A 23 -29.98 -28.84 30.14
C ALA A 23 -31.29 -28.06 29.96
N ALA A 24 -32.20 -28.34 30.89
CA ALA A 24 -33.58 -27.94 30.91
C ALA A 24 -33.79 -26.42 31.08
N ALA A 25 -34.92 -25.97 30.53
CA ALA A 25 -35.44 -24.62 30.66
C ALA A 25 -35.95 -24.35 32.09
N LEU A 26 -35.55 -23.20 32.65
CA LEU A 26 -36.23 -22.56 33.78
C LEU A 26 -36.79 -21.24 33.29
N ILE A 27 -38.15 -21.20 33.24
CA ILE A 27 -38.93 -20.00 32.93
C ILE A 27 -38.96 -19.12 34.18
N GLY A 28 -38.29 -17.98 34.10
CA GLY A 28 -38.41 -16.91 35.09
C GLY A 28 -39.05 -15.69 34.43
N ALA A 29 -40.34 -15.45 34.76
CA ALA A 29 -41.06 -14.25 34.35
C ALA A 29 -40.54 -13.02 35.10
N THR A 30 -39.93 -12.08 34.46
CA THR A 30 -39.67 -10.74 34.98
C THR A 30 -40.39 -9.69 34.14
N ARG A 31 -41.16 -8.87 34.83
CA ARG A 31 -42.03 -7.79 34.38
C ARG A 31 -41.30 -6.81 33.46
N ALA A 32 -41.88 -6.60 32.29
CA ALA A 32 -41.51 -5.49 31.40
C ALA A 32 -41.91 -4.17 32.06
N HIS A 33 -40.94 -3.33 32.39
CA HIS A 33 -41.15 -1.90 32.58
C HIS A 33 -40.94 -1.22 31.23
N GLY A 34 -42.01 -0.65 30.67
CA GLY A 34 -41.97 0.10 29.44
C GLY A 34 -41.16 1.37 29.62
N LEU A 35 -40.06 1.43 28.92
CA LEU A 35 -39.38 2.68 28.61
C LEU A 35 -39.72 3.06 27.17
N SER A 36 -40.69 3.98 27.06
CA SER A 36 -41.02 4.68 25.83
C SER A 36 -39.82 5.55 25.44
N ALA A 37 -38.92 5.02 24.59
CA ALA A 37 -37.89 5.81 23.98
C ALA A 37 -38.46 6.57 22.78
N ASN A 38 -38.76 7.83 23.00
CA ASN A 38 -39.04 8.80 21.96
C ASN A 38 -37.74 9.04 21.16
N ALA A 39 -37.47 8.16 20.20
CA ALA A 39 -36.37 8.35 19.25
C ALA A 39 -36.78 9.47 18.30
N LYS A 40 -36.49 10.72 18.66
CA LYS A 40 -36.40 11.81 17.71
C LYS A 40 -35.31 11.42 16.69
N SER A 41 -35.75 11.15 15.47
CA SER A 41 -34.89 11.07 14.30
C SER A 41 -34.06 12.36 14.21
N ALA A 42 -32.85 12.30 14.73
CA ALA A 42 -31.86 13.32 14.48
C ALA A 42 -31.37 13.11 13.04
N THR A 43 -31.87 13.91 12.12
CA THR A 43 -31.25 14.12 10.82
C THR A 43 -29.79 14.45 11.07
N PRO A 44 -28.82 13.70 10.51
CA PRO A 44 -27.43 14.08 10.66
C PRO A 44 -27.25 15.45 10.04
N GLY A 45 -27.00 16.46 10.87
CA GLY A 45 -26.59 17.77 10.40
C GLY A 45 -25.44 17.54 9.40
N ARG A 46 -25.54 18.19 8.25
CA ARG A 46 -24.48 18.28 7.25
C ARG A 46 -23.30 18.98 7.94
N GLY A 47 -22.54 18.21 8.75
CA GLY A 47 -21.25 18.62 9.24
C GLY A 47 -20.40 18.93 8.01
N LYS A 48 -19.57 20.01 8.10
CA LYS A 48 -18.52 20.31 7.12
C LYS A 48 -17.97 18.99 6.61
N ALA A 49 -18.01 18.76 5.28
CA ALA A 49 -17.49 17.57 4.68
C ALA A 49 -16.10 17.33 5.28
N ALA A 50 -15.96 16.28 6.07
CA ALA A 50 -14.65 15.84 6.55
C ALA A 50 -13.84 15.65 5.26
N GLU A 51 -12.76 16.41 5.12
CA GLU A 51 -11.85 16.25 3.98
C GLU A 51 -11.56 14.77 3.88
N SER A 52 -12.03 14.14 2.81
CA SER A 52 -11.92 12.69 2.64
C SER A 52 -10.45 12.40 2.38
N LEU A 53 -9.72 12.02 3.44
CA LEU A 53 -8.34 11.59 3.33
C LEU A 53 -8.30 10.30 2.49
N ASP A 54 -7.29 10.21 1.65
CA ASP A 54 -6.95 9.00 0.89
C ASP A 54 -6.31 7.96 1.83
N ARG A 55 -7.15 7.13 2.42
CA ARG A 55 -6.73 6.12 3.42
C ARG A 55 -6.18 4.84 2.81
N SER A 56 -6.37 4.65 1.52
CA SER A 56 -5.88 3.46 0.83
C SER A 56 -5.33 3.79 -0.54
N LEU A 57 -4.36 3.00 -0.96
CA LEU A 57 -3.65 3.17 -2.22
C LEU A 57 -3.68 1.88 -3.03
N TRP A 58 -3.99 2.00 -4.31
CA TRP A 58 -3.72 0.97 -5.31
C TRP A 58 -2.42 1.34 -6.01
N ILE A 59 -1.39 0.51 -5.84
CA ILE A 59 -0.05 0.77 -6.35
C ILE A 59 0.32 -0.33 -7.34
N THR A 60 0.76 0.07 -8.51
CA THR A 60 1.17 -0.84 -9.58
C THR A 60 2.56 -0.47 -10.08
N TRP A 61 3.48 -1.42 -10.07
CA TRP A 61 4.80 -1.34 -10.69
C TRP A 61 4.81 -2.14 -11.97
N TYR A 62 5.39 -1.63 -13.04
CA TYR A 62 5.47 -2.33 -14.33
C TYR A 62 6.49 -1.70 -15.26
N ASP A 63 6.80 -2.44 -16.31
CA ASP A 63 7.59 -1.95 -17.44
C ASP A 63 6.72 -1.87 -18.69
N LEU A 64 7.19 -1.12 -19.69
CA LEU A 64 6.56 -1.00 -21.00
C LEU A 64 7.61 -1.28 -22.09
N PRO A 65 7.26 -2.05 -23.12
CA PRO A 65 8.10 -2.18 -24.29
C PRO A 65 8.22 -0.81 -24.98
N GLU A 66 9.28 -0.60 -25.73
CA GLU A 66 9.46 0.63 -26.49
C GLU A 66 8.33 0.81 -27.52
N SER A 67 8.03 -0.26 -28.24
CA SER A 67 6.89 -0.29 -29.16
C SER A 67 5.56 -0.18 -28.40
N GLY A 68 4.76 0.83 -28.73
CA GLY A 68 3.46 1.08 -28.13
C GLY A 68 3.47 1.88 -26.82
N ARG A 69 4.65 2.24 -26.28
CA ARG A 69 4.79 3.02 -25.04
C ARG A 69 4.01 4.34 -25.08
N ASP A 70 4.21 5.13 -26.14
CA ASP A 70 3.55 6.44 -26.26
C ASP A 70 2.02 6.31 -26.38
N ALA A 71 1.57 5.32 -27.17
CA ALA A 71 0.14 5.03 -27.26
C ALA A 71 -0.46 4.61 -25.92
N TYR A 72 0.25 3.76 -25.19
CA TYR A 72 -0.15 3.35 -23.83
C TYR A 72 -0.23 4.56 -22.87
N LEU A 73 0.81 5.40 -22.83
CA LEU A 73 0.83 6.58 -21.97
C LEU A 73 -0.28 7.56 -22.33
N ALA A 74 -0.53 7.79 -23.61
CA ALA A 74 -1.64 8.62 -24.06
C ALA A 74 -3.00 8.06 -23.63
N TRP A 75 -3.24 6.76 -23.83
CA TRP A 75 -4.47 6.09 -23.40
C TRP A 75 -4.63 6.12 -21.87
N LEU A 76 -3.57 5.78 -21.12
CA LEU A 76 -3.59 5.78 -19.66
C LEU A 76 -4.01 7.15 -19.11
N HIS A 77 -3.32 8.21 -19.56
CA HIS A 77 -3.47 9.56 -19.00
C HIS A 77 -4.73 10.28 -19.50
N LYS A 78 -5.15 10.06 -20.76
CA LYS A 78 -6.28 10.81 -21.37
C LYS A 78 -7.61 10.04 -21.30
N THR A 79 -7.55 8.71 -21.15
CA THR A 79 -8.77 7.88 -21.20
C THR A 79 -8.97 7.08 -19.92
N TYR A 80 -8.04 6.22 -19.55
CA TYR A 80 -8.23 5.26 -18.45
C TYR A 80 -8.34 5.97 -17.09
N LEU A 81 -7.35 6.77 -16.71
CA LEU A 81 -7.32 7.41 -15.40
C LEU A 81 -8.47 8.42 -15.22
N PRO A 82 -8.79 9.31 -16.18
CA PRO A 82 -9.96 10.18 -16.04
C PRO A 82 -11.29 9.42 -15.87
N ASN A 83 -11.46 8.27 -16.55
CA ASN A 83 -12.65 7.45 -16.39
C ASN A 83 -12.66 6.71 -15.04
N LEU A 84 -11.52 6.21 -14.58
CA LEU A 84 -11.40 5.55 -13.29
C LEU A 84 -11.73 6.51 -12.13
N LEU A 85 -11.25 7.76 -12.21
CA LEU A 85 -11.46 8.78 -11.17
C LEU A 85 -12.91 9.29 -11.08
N ARG A 86 -13.79 8.96 -12.04
CA ARG A 86 -15.23 9.22 -11.92
C ARG A 86 -15.94 8.24 -10.99
N ARG A 87 -15.28 7.16 -10.62
CA ARG A 87 -15.90 6.15 -9.75
C ARG A 87 -15.96 6.66 -8.32
N PRO A 88 -17.06 6.38 -7.59
CA PRO A 88 -17.14 6.75 -6.18
C PRO A 88 -15.96 6.22 -5.36
N GLY A 89 -15.39 7.06 -4.51
CA GLY A 89 -14.29 6.72 -3.63
C GLY A 89 -12.89 6.79 -4.26
N TYR A 90 -12.77 6.95 -5.59
CA TYR A 90 -11.49 7.19 -6.26
C TYR A 90 -11.20 8.70 -6.23
N LEU A 91 -10.11 9.11 -5.58
CA LEU A 91 -9.84 10.51 -5.26
C LEU A 91 -8.81 11.14 -6.20
N TRP A 92 -7.72 10.44 -6.46
CA TRP A 92 -6.64 10.93 -7.30
C TRP A 92 -5.85 9.75 -7.90
N ALA A 93 -5.07 10.06 -8.93
CA ALA A 93 -4.06 9.15 -9.46
C ALA A 93 -2.80 9.93 -9.80
N ALA A 94 -1.65 9.29 -9.66
CA ALA A 94 -0.36 9.83 -10.06
C ALA A 94 0.47 8.73 -10.73
N HIS A 95 1.03 9.05 -11.88
CA HIS A 95 1.89 8.15 -12.64
C HIS A 95 3.32 8.67 -12.63
N TYR A 96 4.25 7.79 -12.31
CA TYR A 96 5.66 8.11 -12.10
C TYR A 96 6.53 7.32 -13.06
N ALA A 97 7.62 7.94 -13.51
CA ALA A 97 8.75 7.24 -14.11
C ALA A 97 9.86 7.10 -13.05
N THR A 98 10.36 5.89 -12.87
CA THR A 98 11.43 5.65 -11.91
C THR A 98 12.75 6.18 -12.43
N ARG A 99 13.58 6.54 -11.49
CA ARG A 99 15.00 6.78 -11.74
C ARG A 99 15.75 5.51 -11.37
N THR A 100 16.85 5.23 -12.04
CA THR A 100 17.74 4.14 -11.65
C THR A 100 18.31 4.51 -10.28
N SER A 101 17.74 3.94 -9.22
CA SER A 101 18.30 4.08 -7.89
C SER A 101 19.44 3.09 -7.77
N GLY A 102 20.65 3.57 -7.46
CA GLY A 102 21.67 2.70 -6.94
C GLY A 102 21.15 2.09 -5.64
N GLY A 103 20.81 0.81 -5.64
CA GLY A 103 20.43 0.11 -4.41
C GLY A 103 21.61 0.16 -3.42
N SER A 104 21.31 0.42 -2.15
CA SER A 104 22.30 0.21 -1.09
C SER A 104 22.68 -1.27 -1.06
N ALA A 105 23.96 -1.57 -0.92
CA ALA A 105 24.49 -2.94 -0.79
C ALA A 105 23.90 -3.73 0.41
N GLN A 106 23.12 -3.07 1.26
CA GLN A 106 22.47 -3.65 2.45
C GLN A 106 21.01 -4.06 2.22
N ILE A 107 20.48 -3.90 1.01
CA ILE A 107 19.08 -4.21 0.71
C ILE A 107 18.99 -5.65 0.19
N HIS A 108 18.24 -6.49 0.91
CA HIS A 108 17.90 -7.83 0.45
C HIS A 108 16.66 -7.79 -0.43
N HIS A 109 16.74 -8.41 -1.59
CA HIS A 109 15.60 -8.58 -2.48
C HIS A 109 15.10 -10.02 -2.44
N VAL A 110 13.79 -10.19 -2.70
CA VAL A 110 13.22 -11.52 -2.85
C VAL A 110 13.86 -12.25 -4.04
N ASP A 111 14.20 -13.50 -3.81
CA ASP A 111 14.69 -14.43 -4.84
C ASP A 111 13.60 -15.48 -5.13
N ASP A 112 12.44 -15.01 -5.62
CA ASP A 112 11.33 -15.84 -6.08
C ASP A 112 10.92 -15.40 -7.49
N PRO A 113 11.13 -16.25 -8.52
CA PRO A 113 10.80 -15.92 -9.90
C PRO A 113 9.31 -15.68 -10.14
N LYS A 114 8.44 -16.02 -9.19
CA LYS A 114 7.00 -15.72 -9.24
C LYS A 114 6.69 -14.27 -8.88
N VAL A 115 7.63 -13.54 -8.28
CA VAL A 115 7.44 -12.13 -7.95
C VAL A 115 7.83 -11.28 -9.16
N PRO A 116 6.87 -10.56 -9.76
CA PRO A 116 7.14 -9.79 -10.99
C PRO A 116 8.15 -8.66 -10.75
N THR A 117 8.98 -8.39 -11.75
CA THR A 117 10.18 -7.54 -11.63
C THR A 117 10.05 -6.14 -12.20
N GLY A 118 8.89 -5.78 -12.79
CA GLY A 118 8.68 -4.47 -13.40
C GLY A 118 8.84 -3.33 -12.38
N PHE A 119 9.46 -2.24 -12.80
CA PHE A 119 9.76 -1.11 -11.93
C PHE A 119 9.94 0.24 -12.61
N HIS A 120 10.04 0.31 -13.95
CA HIS A 120 10.28 1.59 -14.66
C HIS A 120 9.12 2.58 -14.53
N TYR A 121 7.93 2.07 -14.27
CA TYR A 121 6.75 2.90 -14.03
C TYR A 121 6.06 2.50 -12.72
N ILE A 122 5.56 3.51 -12.02
CA ILE A 122 4.76 3.34 -10.81
C ILE A 122 3.47 4.14 -10.98
N LEU A 123 2.33 3.45 -10.93
CA LEU A 123 1.02 4.08 -10.90
C LEU A 123 0.46 3.97 -9.49
N ILE A 124 0.11 5.10 -8.89
CA ILE A 124 -0.52 5.18 -7.58
C ILE A 124 -1.90 5.80 -7.73
N ILE A 125 -2.90 5.15 -7.19
CA ILE A 125 -4.28 5.62 -7.16
C ILE A 125 -4.71 5.70 -5.70
N GLY A 126 -5.06 6.90 -5.25
CA GLY A 126 -5.56 7.16 -3.91
C GLY A 126 -7.07 7.03 -3.85
N VAL A 127 -7.57 6.30 -2.85
CA VAL A 127 -9.00 6.08 -2.61
C VAL A 127 -9.36 6.40 -1.16
N THR A 128 -10.64 6.61 -0.88
CA THR A 128 -11.12 6.96 0.48
C THR A 128 -10.72 5.91 1.52
N ASP A 129 -10.94 4.64 1.22
CA ASP A 129 -10.57 3.49 2.06
C ASP A 129 -10.54 2.18 1.25
N ALA A 130 -10.15 1.07 1.89
CA ALA A 130 -10.01 -0.22 1.23
C ALA A 130 -11.34 -0.86 0.79
N LEU A 131 -12.48 -0.43 1.30
CA LEU A 131 -13.79 -0.93 0.87
C LEU A 131 -14.03 -0.66 -0.61
N VAL A 132 -13.44 0.45 -1.13
CA VAL A 132 -13.50 0.79 -2.56
C VAL A 132 -12.96 -0.33 -3.45
N PHE A 133 -12.01 -1.12 -2.96
CA PHE A 133 -11.40 -2.24 -3.70
C PHE A 133 -12.24 -3.53 -3.66
N GLY A 134 -13.31 -3.55 -2.88
CA GLY A 134 -14.15 -4.74 -2.71
C GLY A 134 -15.21 -4.91 -3.79
N ASN A 135 -15.72 -3.83 -4.37
CA ASN A 135 -16.78 -3.92 -5.38
C ASN A 135 -16.82 -2.69 -6.31
N PRO A 136 -16.41 -2.85 -7.58
CA PRO A 136 -15.73 -4.03 -8.12
C PRO A 136 -14.25 -4.08 -7.70
N ILE A 137 -13.70 -5.27 -7.63
CA ILE A 137 -12.25 -5.45 -7.40
C ILE A 137 -11.46 -4.92 -8.61
N PRO A 138 -10.21 -4.46 -8.43
CA PRO A 138 -9.39 -3.89 -9.52
C PRO A 138 -9.26 -4.79 -10.75
N SER A 139 -9.10 -6.10 -10.59
CA SER A 139 -9.05 -7.03 -11.71
C SER A 139 -10.36 -7.11 -12.50
N ALA A 140 -11.52 -7.00 -11.83
CA ALA A 140 -12.82 -6.94 -12.50
C ALA A 140 -12.99 -5.62 -13.26
N ILE A 141 -12.48 -4.50 -12.74
CA ILE A 141 -12.43 -3.22 -13.48
C ILE A 141 -11.63 -3.39 -14.77
N HIS A 142 -10.44 -4.02 -14.70
CA HIS A 142 -9.62 -4.28 -15.87
C HIS A 142 -10.30 -5.21 -16.88
N ALA A 143 -10.94 -6.29 -16.40
CA ALA A 143 -11.66 -7.23 -17.24
C ALA A 143 -12.86 -6.60 -17.96
N SER A 144 -13.50 -5.60 -17.36
CA SER A 144 -14.65 -4.88 -17.92
C SER A 144 -14.30 -3.83 -18.97
N LEU A 145 -13.01 -3.55 -19.19
CA LEU A 145 -12.59 -2.58 -20.20
C LEU A 145 -12.95 -3.05 -21.61
N PRO A 146 -13.21 -2.13 -22.55
CA PRO A 146 -13.27 -2.44 -23.97
C PRO A 146 -12.00 -3.17 -24.44
N GLU A 147 -12.09 -3.87 -25.57
CA GLU A 147 -10.97 -4.65 -26.11
C GLU A 147 -9.68 -3.84 -26.25
N GLU A 148 -9.80 -2.61 -26.77
CA GLU A 148 -8.67 -1.69 -26.88
C GLU A 148 -8.00 -1.43 -25.53
N GLY A 149 -8.78 -1.17 -24.49
CA GLY A 149 -8.25 -0.94 -23.13
C GLY A 149 -7.54 -2.18 -22.58
N ARG A 150 -8.09 -3.38 -22.83
CA ARG A 150 -7.42 -4.63 -22.43
C ARG A 150 -6.10 -4.86 -23.20
N LYS A 151 -6.06 -4.52 -24.51
CA LYS A 151 -4.83 -4.56 -25.32
C LYS A 151 -3.78 -3.59 -24.77
N MET A 152 -4.19 -2.39 -24.34
CA MET A 152 -3.27 -1.43 -23.69
C MET A 152 -2.72 -1.98 -22.38
N LEU A 153 -3.56 -2.54 -21.51
CA LEU A 153 -3.08 -3.15 -20.26
C LEU A 153 -2.12 -4.32 -20.50
N ALA A 154 -2.33 -5.10 -21.55
CA ALA A 154 -1.47 -6.22 -21.92
C ALA A 154 -0.04 -5.81 -22.35
N LEU A 155 0.21 -4.51 -22.59
CA LEU A 155 1.56 -3.99 -22.82
C LEU A 155 2.42 -3.92 -21.55
N ARG A 156 1.79 -3.98 -20.36
CA ARG A 156 2.54 -4.01 -19.10
C ARG A 156 3.29 -5.32 -18.96
N THR A 157 4.58 -5.24 -18.71
CA THR A 157 5.43 -6.39 -18.42
C THR A 157 5.92 -6.35 -16.98
N GLY A 158 6.11 -7.50 -16.37
CA GLY A 158 6.54 -7.59 -14.98
C GLY A 158 5.61 -6.89 -13.99
N GLU A 159 4.31 -6.81 -14.29
CA GLU A 159 3.33 -6.07 -13.48
C GLU A 159 3.19 -6.67 -12.09
N ARG A 160 3.36 -5.83 -11.07
CA ARG A 160 3.15 -6.15 -9.67
C ARG A 160 2.17 -5.15 -9.07
N VAL A 161 1.13 -5.64 -8.42
CA VAL A 161 0.08 -4.83 -7.79
C VAL A 161 0.06 -5.06 -6.30
N ASN A 162 -0.07 -3.97 -5.53
CA ASN A 162 -0.43 -4.00 -4.12
C ASN A 162 -1.62 -3.05 -3.86
N LEU A 163 -2.62 -3.57 -3.15
CA LEU A 163 -3.69 -2.78 -2.56
C LEU A 163 -3.33 -2.57 -1.10
N MET A 164 -3.21 -1.32 -0.68
CA MET A 164 -2.65 -1.00 0.62
C MET A 164 -3.55 -0.06 1.42
N VAL A 165 -3.56 -0.24 2.75
CA VAL A 165 -4.18 0.66 3.71
C VAL A 165 -3.11 1.44 4.46
N GLU A 166 -3.42 2.67 4.81
CA GLU A 166 -2.54 3.52 5.59
C GLU A 166 -2.55 3.10 7.06
N ALA A 167 -1.38 2.71 7.57
CA ALA A 167 -1.15 2.38 8.97
C ALA A 167 -0.57 3.56 9.77
N GLY A 168 -0.02 4.56 9.09
CA GLY A 168 0.49 5.78 9.71
C GLY A 168 0.84 6.82 8.67
N ARG A 169 0.67 8.09 9.04
CA ARG A 169 0.95 9.27 8.21
C ARG A 169 1.61 10.35 9.04
N CYS A 170 2.56 11.03 8.44
CA CYS A 170 3.13 12.26 8.97
C CYS A 170 3.16 13.30 7.84
N GLU A 171 2.63 14.49 8.10
CA GLU A 171 2.65 15.61 7.16
C GLU A 171 3.94 16.42 7.36
N GLY A 172 4.69 16.60 6.27
CA GLY A 172 5.95 17.31 6.27
C GLY A 172 5.80 18.82 6.08
N HIS A 173 6.92 19.54 6.13
CA HIS A 173 6.94 20.99 5.99
C HIS A 173 6.38 21.49 4.67
N ALA A 174 6.63 20.79 3.56
CA ALA A 174 6.15 21.15 2.25
C ALA A 174 4.66 20.81 2.01
N SER A 175 3.98 20.11 2.93
CA SER A 175 2.57 19.73 2.78
C SER A 175 1.64 20.95 2.65
N LYS A 176 2.00 22.08 3.25
CA LYS A 176 1.23 23.32 3.19
C LYS A 176 1.01 23.84 1.76
N ALA A 177 1.94 23.56 0.84
CA ALA A 177 1.82 23.91 -0.56
C ALA A 177 0.83 23.00 -1.33
N TYR A 178 0.43 21.87 -0.73
CA TYR A 178 -0.45 20.84 -1.31
C TYR A 178 -1.76 20.76 -0.54
N LYS A 179 -2.35 21.90 -0.20
CA LYS A 179 -3.57 22.01 0.65
C LYS A 179 -4.77 21.25 0.13
N ASP A 180 -4.86 21.05 -1.18
CA ASP A 180 -5.94 20.28 -1.79
C ASP A 180 -5.72 18.75 -1.68
N GLY A 181 -4.63 18.34 -1.06
CA GLY A 181 -4.36 17.02 -0.45
C GLY A 181 -4.45 15.78 -1.34
N LEU A 182 -4.99 15.91 -2.53
CA LEU A 182 -5.50 14.80 -3.33
C LEU A 182 -4.66 14.49 -4.57
N THR A 183 -3.37 14.80 -4.56
CA THR A 183 -2.43 14.37 -5.62
C THR A 183 -1.14 13.87 -5.00
N GLY A 184 -0.55 12.85 -5.61
CA GLY A 184 0.81 12.44 -5.25
C GLY A 184 1.81 13.58 -5.49
N ALA A 185 2.84 13.66 -4.67
CA ALA A 185 3.88 14.67 -4.78
C ALA A 185 4.68 14.56 -6.09
N PRO A 186 5.40 15.61 -6.52
CA PRO A 186 6.22 15.59 -7.73
C PRO A 186 7.33 14.53 -7.73
N CYS A 187 7.88 14.21 -6.58
CA CYS A 187 8.92 13.20 -6.41
C CYS A 187 8.55 12.27 -5.27
N ILE A 188 8.79 10.98 -5.45
CA ILE A 188 8.54 9.97 -4.41
C ILE A 188 9.75 9.05 -4.23
N GLN A 189 9.84 8.46 -3.04
CA GLN A 189 10.60 7.24 -2.81
C GLN A 189 9.66 6.22 -2.18
N ILE A 190 9.59 5.03 -2.77
CA ILE A 190 8.71 3.97 -2.31
C ILE A 190 9.46 2.64 -2.22
N GLY A 191 9.35 1.99 -1.07
CA GLY A 191 9.81 0.63 -0.85
C GLY A 191 8.64 -0.27 -0.47
N SER A 192 8.55 -1.43 -1.10
CA SER A 192 7.60 -2.49 -0.74
C SER A 192 8.36 -3.74 -0.34
N PHE A 193 8.00 -4.35 0.81
CA PHE A 193 8.81 -5.39 1.43
C PHE A 193 8.01 -6.28 2.37
N ASN A 194 8.61 -7.39 2.75
CA ASN A 194 8.18 -8.26 3.83
C ASN A 194 9.19 -8.20 4.99
N CYS A 195 8.73 -8.52 6.18
CA CYS A 195 9.52 -8.58 7.40
C CYS A 195 9.21 -9.92 8.09
N PRO A 196 10.17 -10.60 8.73
CA PRO A 196 9.88 -11.72 9.60
C PRO A 196 8.86 -11.33 10.67
N VAL A 197 7.92 -12.22 10.94
CA VAL A 197 6.78 -11.94 11.83
C VAL A 197 7.23 -11.49 13.23
N GLU A 198 8.27 -12.08 13.74
CA GLU A 198 8.86 -11.76 15.05
C GLU A 198 9.46 -10.35 15.15
N ASN A 199 9.76 -9.72 14.01
CA ASN A 199 10.35 -8.38 13.95
C ASN A 199 9.34 -7.29 13.49
N GLU A 200 8.08 -7.66 13.18
CA GLU A 200 7.12 -6.71 12.61
C GLU A 200 6.72 -5.60 13.58
N GLU A 201 6.57 -5.90 14.86
CA GLU A 201 6.23 -4.88 15.87
C GLU A 201 7.37 -3.86 16.03
N GLU A 202 8.60 -4.33 16.11
CA GLU A 202 9.78 -3.47 16.21
C GLU A 202 9.95 -2.63 14.95
N MET A 203 9.84 -3.23 13.78
CA MET A 203 9.87 -2.55 12.49
C MET A 203 8.78 -1.47 12.43
N HIS A 204 7.55 -1.80 12.82
CA HIS A 204 6.45 -0.83 12.84
C HIS A 204 6.74 0.34 13.77
N ALA A 205 7.18 0.06 15.00
CA ALA A 205 7.53 1.09 15.99
C ALA A 205 8.66 1.99 15.48
N GLY A 206 9.71 1.42 14.89
CA GLY A 206 10.83 2.17 14.31
C GLY A 206 10.39 3.13 13.21
N TYR A 207 9.49 2.70 12.32
CA TYR A 207 8.94 3.59 11.30
C TYR A 207 8.09 4.71 11.89
N ILE A 208 7.12 4.37 12.74
CA ILE A 208 6.14 5.36 13.24
C ILE A 208 6.77 6.35 14.21
N GLN A 209 7.64 5.89 15.10
CA GLN A 209 8.21 6.73 16.17
C GLN A 209 9.46 7.48 15.75
N GLN A 210 10.20 7.00 14.77
CA GLN A 210 11.51 7.54 14.42
C GLN A 210 11.59 7.97 12.96
N ARG A 211 11.40 7.03 12.01
CA ARG A 211 11.73 7.25 10.61
C ARG A 211 10.78 8.23 9.92
N LEU A 212 9.46 8.05 10.08
CA LEU A 212 8.50 8.95 9.45
C LEU A 212 8.61 10.37 10.02
N PRO A 213 8.67 10.60 11.36
CA PRO A 213 8.89 11.93 11.92
C PRO A 213 10.19 12.58 11.43
N ALA A 214 11.32 11.87 11.50
CA ALA A 214 12.61 12.42 11.08
C ALA A 214 12.62 12.85 9.60
N MET A 215 11.94 12.11 8.73
CA MET A 215 11.79 12.48 7.33
C MET A 215 10.88 13.70 7.17
N CYS A 216 9.78 13.79 7.94
CA CYS A 216 8.85 14.91 7.88
C CYS A 216 9.44 16.24 8.35
N GLU A 217 10.50 16.22 9.16
CA GLU A 217 11.23 17.42 9.59
C GLU A 217 12.08 18.03 8.45
N THR A 218 12.27 17.32 7.35
CA THR A 218 13.02 17.86 6.21
C THR A 218 12.21 18.89 5.43
N ALA A 219 12.89 19.91 4.91
CA ALA A 219 12.24 21.03 4.26
C ALA A 219 11.43 20.66 3.01
N SER A 220 11.87 19.63 2.26
CA SER A 220 11.23 19.21 1.02
C SER A 220 10.19 18.12 1.21
N CYS A 221 10.06 17.55 2.40
CA CYS A 221 9.08 16.50 2.64
C CYS A 221 7.64 17.04 2.57
N VAL A 222 6.82 16.44 1.72
CA VAL A 222 5.38 16.70 1.65
C VAL A 222 4.66 15.84 2.66
N ARG A 223 4.91 14.53 2.64
CA ARG A 223 4.38 13.57 3.63
C ARG A 223 5.12 12.26 3.58
N THR A 224 4.91 11.49 4.63
CA THR A 224 5.38 10.11 4.71
C THR A 224 4.24 9.20 5.13
N ARG A 225 4.23 7.96 4.60
CA ARG A 225 3.19 6.97 4.90
C ARG A 225 3.79 5.60 5.16
N LYS A 226 3.34 4.95 6.22
CA LYS A 226 3.48 3.51 6.43
C LYS A 226 2.20 2.85 5.93
N LEU A 227 2.36 1.86 5.07
CA LEU A 227 1.26 1.16 4.42
C LEU A 227 1.32 -0.34 4.76
N ASN A 228 0.15 -0.96 4.91
CA ASN A 228 -0.01 -2.40 5.05
C ASN A 228 -0.88 -2.95 3.93
N SER A 229 -0.55 -4.13 3.43
CA SER A 229 -1.23 -4.72 2.29
C SER A 229 -2.56 -5.35 2.66
N VAL A 230 -3.57 -5.08 1.85
CA VAL A 230 -4.83 -5.80 1.79
C VAL A 230 -4.74 -6.94 0.78
N ALA A 231 -4.01 -6.71 -0.31
CA ALA A 231 -3.72 -7.69 -1.34
C ALA A 231 -2.42 -7.34 -2.07
N GLY A 232 -1.67 -8.36 -2.48
CA GLY A 232 -0.39 -8.25 -3.18
C GLY A 232 0.72 -9.01 -2.46
N TRP A 233 1.90 -9.04 -3.08
CA TRP A 233 3.03 -9.80 -2.54
C TRP A 233 3.62 -9.17 -1.26
N ALA A 234 3.86 -7.86 -1.28
CA ALA A 234 4.48 -7.19 -0.14
C ALA A 234 3.45 -6.92 0.96
N LYS A 235 3.74 -7.33 2.20
CA LYS A 235 2.92 -7.01 3.37
C LYS A 235 3.02 -5.54 3.78
N HIS A 236 4.17 -4.92 3.57
CA HIS A 236 4.48 -3.56 4.00
C HIS A 236 4.97 -2.69 2.84
N ALA A 237 4.67 -1.39 2.92
CA ALA A 237 5.35 -0.39 2.12
C ALA A 237 5.55 0.89 2.91
N ILE A 238 6.59 1.63 2.51
CA ILE A 238 6.83 3.00 2.96
C ILE A 238 6.84 3.89 1.73
N LEU A 239 6.06 4.97 1.79
CA LEU A 239 6.01 6.00 0.77
C LEU A 239 6.46 7.33 1.37
N TYR A 240 7.52 7.88 0.84
CA TYR A 240 7.99 9.24 1.10
C TYR A 240 7.67 10.12 -0.11
N GLU A 241 7.11 11.29 0.14
CA GLU A 241 6.66 12.24 -0.87
C GLU A 241 7.41 13.55 -0.69
N PHE A 242 8.00 14.08 -1.78
CA PHE A 242 8.83 15.27 -1.79
C PHE A 242 8.35 16.30 -2.81
N ALA A 243 8.52 17.58 -2.48
CA ALA A 243 8.14 18.70 -3.31
C ALA A 243 8.92 18.77 -4.64
N SER A 244 10.13 18.22 -4.69
CA SER A 244 10.96 18.17 -5.88
C SER A 244 12.02 17.08 -5.79
N LEU A 245 12.62 16.74 -6.93
CA LEU A 245 13.76 15.83 -6.99
C LEU A 245 14.99 16.42 -6.31
N GLU A 246 15.23 17.72 -6.47
CA GLU A 246 16.35 18.40 -5.81
C GLU A 246 16.21 18.31 -4.29
N GLY A 247 15.01 18.58 -3.78
CA GLY A 247 14.70 18.41 -2.37
C GLY A 247 14.90 16.98 -1.88
N PHE A 248 14.45 15.99 -2.64
CA PHE A 248 14.71 14.57 -2.32
C PHE A 248 16.21 14.28 -2.22
N ASN A 249 17.00 14.66 -3.21
CA ASN A 249 18.45 14.39 -3.23
C ASN A 249 19.19 15.05 -2.06
N ARG A 250 18.76 16.23 -1.63
CA ARG A 250 19.35 16.95 -0.50
C ARG A 250 18.96 16.34 0.84
N ASP A 251 17.69 15.99 1.00
CA ASP A 251 17.09 15.76 2.32
C ASP A 251 17.01 14.26 2.69
N TYR A 252 16.88 13.37 1.70
CA TYR A 252 16.61 11.96 1.94
C TYR A 252 17.75 11.25 2.68
N GLU A 253 18.99 11.36 2.19
CA GLU A 253 20.16 10.72 2.82
C GLU A 253 20.46 11.33 4.20
N ALA A 254 20.30 12.65 4.33
CA ALA A 254 20.51 13.34 5.60
C ALA A 254 19.51 12.87 6.70
N ALA A 255 18.26 12.62 6.33
CA ALA A 255 17.25 12.09 7.25
C ALA A 255 17.50 10.61 7.59
N ASN A 256 17.93 9.82 6.59
CA ASN A 256 18.25 8.41 6.78
C ASN A 256 19.41 8.20 7.75
N SER A 257 20.45 9.02 7.67
CA SER A 257 21.61 8.93 8.57
C SER A 257 21.30 9.31 10.02
N LYS A 258 20.29 10.18 10.24
CA LYS A 258 19.88 10.62 11.58
C LYS A 258 18.92 9.65 12.28
N SER A 259 18.23 8.81 11.53
CA SER A 259 17.21 7.92 12.09
C SER A 259 17.38 6.51 11.52
N PRO A 260 18.37 5.74 12.00
CA PRO A 260 18.45 4.33 11.68
C PRO A 260 17.16 3.64 12.18
N LEU A 261 16.61 2.76 11.34
CA LEU A 261 15.47 1.94 11.76
C LEU A 261 15.92 0.91 12.78
N GLY A 262 15.33 0.93 13.97
CA GLY A 262 15.55 -0.05 15.02
C GLY A 262 15.60 0.58 16.41
N THR A 263 15.24 -0.20 17.41
CA THR A 263 15.39 0.15 18.82
C THR A 263 16.78 -0.30 19.33
N ASN A 264 17.30 0.37 20.34
CA ASN A 264 18.58 0.01 20.99
C ASN A 264 19.80 -0.07 20.04
N GLY A 265 19.80 0.72 18.96
CA GLY A 265 20.93 0.78 18.02
C GLY A 265 21.01 -0.38 17.01
N HIS A 266 20.07 -1.30 17.02
CA HIS A 266 19.96 -2.36 16.01
C HIS A 266 19.03 -1.92 14.90
N SER A 267 19.48 -1.97 13.65
CA SER A 267 18.67 -1.67 12.48
C SER A 267 17.89 -2.90 12.05
N VAL A 268 16.59 -2.76 11.85
CA VAL A 268 15.75 -3.83 11.25
C VAL A 268 15.86 -3.89 9.72
N VAL A 269 16.53 -2.92 9.09
CA VAL A 269 16.68 -2.86 7.62
C VAL A 269 17.27 -4.13 7.02
N PRO A 270 18.29 -4.76 7.62
CA PRO A 270 18.85 -6.01 7.09
C PRO A 270 17.89 -7.20 7.08
N MET A 271 16.80 -7.13 7.86
CA MET A 271 15.79 -8.19 7.95
C MET A 271 14.67 -8.03 6.92
N LEU A 272 14.62 -6.87 6.27
CA LEU A 272 13.58 -6.57 5.29
C LEU A 272 13.89 -7.21 3.95
N VAL A 273 12.95 -7.98 3.41
CA VAL A 273 13.04 -8.56 2.06
C VAL A 273 12.22 -7.70 1.12
N HIS A 274 12.89 -6.92 0.29
CA HIS A 274 12.28 -6.00 -0.65
C HIS A 274 11.78 -6.71 -1.92
N ALA A 275 10.79 -6.12 -2.55
CA ALA A 275 10.41 -6.50 -3.90
C ALA A 275 11.57 -6.28 -4.87
N PRO A 276 11.62 -7.03 -5.99
CA PRO A 276 12.68 -6.87 -6.98
C PRO A 276 12.84 -5.40 -7.41
N ASN A 277 14.08 -4.96 -7.60
CA ASN A 277 14.43 -3.60 -8.02
C ASN A 277 13.97 -2.47 -7.08
N GLY A 278 13.42 -2.78 -5.90
CA GLY A 278 13.04 -1.78 -4.90
C GLY A 278 14.13 -1.52 -3.86
N PRO A 279 14.05 -0.43 -3.07
CA PRO A 279 13.09 0.66 -3.20
C PRO A 279 13.35 1.56 -4.41
N ASN A 280 12.31 2.25 -4.88
CA ASN A 280 12.40 3.08 -6.09
C ASN A 280 12.22 4.56 -5.75
N SER A 281 13.08 5.43 -6.29
CA SER A 281 12.80 6.85 -6.43
C SER A 281 12.17 7.13 -7.80
N ALA A 282 11.18 8.02 -7.86
CA ALA A 282 10.44 8.26 -9.08
C ALA A 282 9.93 9.70 -9.19
N ILE A 283 9.82 10.19 -10.41
CA ILE A 283 9.31 11.52 -10.73
C ILE A 283 7.93 11.39 -11.38
N ARG A 284 6.99 12.21 -10.94
CA ARG A 284 5.64 12.24 -11.49
C ARG A 284 5.65 12.73 -12.94
N ILE A 285 5.09 11.93 -13.81
CA ILE A 285 4.91 12.27 -15.24
C ILE A 285 3.43 12.59 -15.54
N TRP A 286 2.50 12.20 -14.66
CA TRP A 286 1.09 12.57 -14.77
C TRP A 286 0.42 12.58 -13.38
N PRO A 287 -0.49 13.56 -13.08
CA PRO A 287 -0.66 14.80 -13.85
C PRO A 287 0.65 15.59 -13.92
N PRO A 288 0.83 16.45 -14.92
CA PRO A 288 2.06 17.22 -15.05
C PRO A 288 2.40 18.00 -13.78
N VAL A 289 3.67 18.05 -13.43
CA VAL A 289 4.14 18.94 -12.35
C VAL A 289 4.12 20.37 -12.90
N PRO A 290 3.42 21.31 -12.24
CA PRO A 290 3.50 22.72 -12.63
C PRO A 290 4.96 23.16 -12.68
N LYS A 291 5.33 23.89 -13.72
CA LYS A 291 6.63 24.58 -13.75
C LYS A 291 6.59 25.66 -12.67
N ALA A 292 7.58 25.63 -11.77
CA ALA A 292 7.77 26.66 -10.77
C ALA A 292 8.08 28.01 -11.42
#